data_3d5bd694891d01c9f72650c4f9604500
#
_entry.id   3d5bd694891d01c9f72650c4f9604500
#
_cell.length_a   1.000
_cell.length_b   1.000
_cell.length_c   1.000
_cell.angle_alpha   90.00
_cell.angle_beta   90.00
_cell.angle_gamma   90.00
#
_symmetry.space_group_name_H-M   'P 1'
#
loop_
_entity.id
_entity.type
_entity.pdbx_description
1 polymer ?
#
loop_
_entity_poly.entity_id
_entity_poly.type
_entity_poly.pdbx_seq_one_letter_code
_entity_poly.pdbx_strand_id
1 'polypeptide(L)'
;MQFHDPKNMAVSIILEASELLEHFQWKAKEEVEKYIMQNKAEIKDEIADIALYLFELADNLGISLSSAMEEKLKKNATKYPIEKAKGKHTKYNKLWAFL
;
A
#
# COMPACT_ATOMS: atom_id res chain seq x y z
N MET A 1 19.40 17.85 -3.95
CA MET A 1 19.27 17.10 -2.71
C MET A 1 19.20 15.62 -3.01
N GLN A 2 20.03 14.86 -2.37
CA GLN A 2 20.13 13.43 -2.66
C GLN A 2 18.86 12.65 -2.35
N PHE A 3 18.13 13.05 -1.32
CA PHE A 3 16.91 12.33 -0.97
C PHE A 3 15.76 12.61 -1.94
N HIS A 4 15.95 13.50 -2.91
CA HIS A 4 14.98 13.70 -4.00
C HIS A 4 15.33 12.87 -5.24
N ASP A 5 16.42 12.11 -5.18
CA ASP A 5 16.79 11.18 -6.24
C ASP A 5 15.75 10.05 -6.27
N PRO A 6 15.14 9.77 -7.42
CA PRO A 6 14.11 8.71 -7.53
C PRO A 6 14.58 7.35 -7.01
N LYS A 7 15.83 6.99 -7.29
CA LYS A 7 16.37 5.72 -6.80
C LYS A 7 16.40 5.68 -5.27
N ASN A 8 16.88 6.76 -4.65
CA ASN A 8 16.95 6.83 -3.19
C ASN A 8 15.55 6.86 -2.58
N MET A 9 14.60 7.51 -3.23
CA MET A 9 13.22 7.50 -2.78
C MET A 9 12.62 6.09 -2.83
N ALA A 10 12.89 5.35 -3.92
CA ALA A 10 12.42 3.97 -4.04
C ALA A 10 13.02 3.09 -2.95
N VAL A 11 14.31 3.28 -2.65
CA VAL A 11 14.97 2.56 -1.54
C VAL A 11 14.30 2.89 -0.21
N SER A 12 14.01 4.16 0.03
CA SER A 12 13.33 4.57 1.26
C SER A 12 11.96 3.92 1.40
N ILE A 13 11.22 3.81 0.30
CA ILE A 13 9.91 3.15 0.29
C ILE A 13 10.06 1.68 0.70
N ILE A 14 11.06 0.98 0.17
CA ILE A 14 11.29 -0.42 0.52
C ILE A 14 11.64 -0.56 1.98
N LEU A 15 12.50 0.32 2.49
CA LEU A 15 12.91 0.28 3.89
C LEU A 15 11.72 0.52 4.82
N GLU A 16 10.88 1.51 4.51
CA GLU A 16 9.69 1.77 5.31
C GLU A 16 8.69 0.63 5.23
N ALA A 17 8.53 0.04 4.04
CA ALA A 17 7.66 -1.12 3.88
C ALA A 17 8.15 -2.31 4.68
N SER A 18 9.46 -2.51 4.77
CA SER A 18 10.02 -3.59 5.58
C SER A 18 9.77 -3.36 7.07
N GLU A 19 9.81 -2.12 7.54
CA GLU A 19 9.45 -1.80 8.92
C GLU A 19 7.99 -2.12 9.21
N LEU A 20 7.11 -1.83 8.24
CA LEU A 20 5.71 -2.22 8.37
C LEU A 20 5.57 -3.73 8.47
N LEU A 21 6.31 -4.48 7.65
CA LEU A 21 6.29 -5.94 7.68
C LEU A 21 6.73 -6.48 9.02
N GLU A 22 7.72 -5.85 9.66
CA GLU A 22 8.24 -6.29 10.97
C GLU A 22 7.16 -6.38 12.04
N HIS A 23 6.11 -5.57 11.93
CA HIS A 23 5.00 -5.63 12.88
C HIS A 23 4.26 -6.98 12.80
N PHE A 24 4.33 -7.67 11.68
CA PHE A 24 3.50 -8.86 11.43
C PHE A 24 4.30 -10.12 11.16
N GLN A 25 5.53 -10.00 10.70
CA GLN A 25 6.30 -11.05 10.02
C GLN A 25 6.35 -12.40 10.75
N TRP A 26 6.56 -12.38 12.05
CA TRP A 26 6.76 -13.61 12.82
C TRP A 26 5.59 -13.96 13.73
N LYS A 27 4.43 -13.38 13.46
CA LYS A 27 3.27 -13.54 14.32
C LYS A 27 2.22 -14.43 13.69
N ALA A 28 1.61 -15.28 14.51
CA ALA A 28 0.45 -16.06 14.10
C ALA A 28 -0.76 -15.12 13.94
N LYS A 29 -1.78 -15.57 13.22
CA LYS A 29 -2.95 -14.75 12.91
C LYS A 29 -3.58 -14.12 14.16
N GLU A 30 -3.73 -14.90 15.22
CA GLU A 30 -4.35 -14.43 16.47
C GLU A 30 -3.49 -13.36 17.14
N GLU A 31 -2.18 -13.50 17.05
CA GLU A 31 -1.24 -12.54 17.60
C GLU A 31 -1.29 -11.22 16.83
N VAL A 32 -1.48 -11.29 15.52
CA VAL A 32 -1.55 -10.11 14.66
C VAL A 32 -2.70 -9.21 15.07
N GLU A 33 -3.89 -9.76 15.27
CA GLU A 33 -5.06 -8.99 15.66
C GLU A 33 -4.85 -8.26 16.97
N LYS A 34 -4.31 -8.96 17.94
CA LYS A 34 -4.03 -8.38 19.26
C LYS A 34 -2.93 -7.31 19.16
N TYR A 35 -1.91 -7.58 18.38
CA TYR A 35 -0.80 -6.65 18.18
C TYR A 35 -1.28 -5.34 17.55
N ILE A 36 -2.15 -5.43 16.55
CA ILE A 36 -2.71 -4.25 15.89
C ILE A 36 -3.42 -3.36 16.91
N MET A 37 -4.22 -3.95 17.77
CA MET A 37 -4.94 -3.18 18.78
C MET A 37 -4.01 -2.42 19.71
N GLN A 38 -2.88 -3.02 20.05
CA GLN A 38 -1.92 -2.44 21.00
C GLN A 38 -0.95 -1.46 20.34
N ASN A 39 -0.72 -1.59 19.03
CA ASN A 39 0.32 -0.84 18.33
C ASN A 39 -0.22 -0.08 17.11
N LYS A 40 -1.48 0.24 17.12
CA LYS A 40 -2.15 0.88 15.97
C LYS A 40 -1.51 2.22 15.60
N ALA A 41 -1.10 2.99 16.59
CA ALA A 41 -0.49 4.31 16.35
C ALA A 41 0.83 4.18 15.58
N GLU A 42 1.66 3.21 15.95
CA GLU A 42 2.94 2.97 15.28
C GLU A 42 2.74 2.47 13.86
N ILE A 43 1.78 1.55 13.68
CA ILE A 43 1.45 1.02 12.36
C ILE A 43 0.93 2.14 11.46
N LYS A 44 0.07 3.00 12.01
CA LYS A 44 -0.47 4.14 11.28
C LYS A 44 0.65 5.06 10.80
N ASP A 45 1.61 5.35 11.65
CA ASP A 45 2.72 6.22 11.30
C ASP A 45 3.56 5.64 10.16
N GLU A 46 3.81 4.34 10.18
CA GLU A 46 4.58 3.70 9.11
C GLU A 46 3.82 3.68 7.79
N ILE A 47 2.52 3.45 7.83
CA ILE A 47 1.70 3.54 6.62
C ILE A 47 1.75 4.96 6.06
N ALA A 48 1.66 5.95 6.94
CA ALA A 48 1.73 7.35 6.53
C ALA A 48 3.08 7.68 5.90
N ASP A 49 4.17 7.20 6.48
CA ASP A 49 5.51 7.43 5.95
C ASP A 49 5.66 6.85 4.55
N ILE A 50 5.17 5.62 4.34
CA ILE A 50 5.21 5.00 3.01
C ILE A 50 4.43 5.84 2.00
N ALA A 51 3.25 6.30 2.38
CA ALA A 51 2.41 7.11 1.51
C ALA A 51 3.08 8.44 1.18
N LEU A 52 3.71 9.08 2.17
CA LEU A 52 4.41 10.35 1.95
C LEU A 52 5.57 10.17 0.96
N TYR A 53 6.35 9.11 1.10
CA TYR A 53 7.43 8.83 0.15
C TYR A 53 6.90 8.54 -1.24
N LEU A 54 5.77 7.84 -1.34
CA LEU A 54 5.14 7.56 -2.65
C LEU A 54 4.67 8.86 -3.32
N PHE A 55 4.07 9.77 -2.56
CA PHE A 55 3.66 11.07 -3.09
C PHE A 55 4.87 11.87 -3.56
N GLU A 56 5.95 11.87 -2.78
CA GLU A 56 7.18 12.57 -3.16
C GLU A 56 7.78 12.01 -4.45
N LEU A 57 7.86 10.69 -4.54
CA LEU A 57 8.40 10.03 -5.73
C LEU A 57 7.55 10.36 -6.96
N ALA A 58 6.24 10.23 -6.83
CA ALA A 58 5.32 10.54 -7.92
C ALA A 58 5.49 12.00 -8.39
N ASP A 59 5.54 12.93 -7.44
CA ASP A 59 5.74 14.33 -7.75
C ASP A 59 7.06 14.57 -8.47
N ASN A 60 8.12 13.94 -7.99
CA ASN A 60 9.45 14.04 -8.59
C ASN A 60 9.45 13.56 -10.04
N LEU A 61 8.66 12.54 -10.35
CA LEU A 61 8.56 11.96 -11.70
C LEU A 61 7.50 12.63 -12.56
N GLY A 62 6.84 13.68 -12.06
CA GLY A 62 5.77 14.33 -12.80
C GLY A 62 4.51 13.50 -12.94
N ILE A 63 4.27 12.58 -11.99
CA ILE A 63 3.11 11.71 -12.00
C ILE A 63 2.09 12.25 -10.99
N SER A 64 0.83 12.41 -11.43
CA SER A 64 -0.27 12.66 -10.50
C SER A 64 -0.66 11.34 -9.88
N LEU A 65 -0.36 11.16 -8.60
CA LEU A 65 -0.62 9.89 -7.92
C LEU A 65 -2.12 9.59 -7.89
N SER A 66 -2.96 10.58 -7.61
CA SER A 66 -4.41 10.36 -7.57
C SER A 66 -4.95 9.91 -8.93
N SER A 67 -4.49 10.53 -10.02
CA SER A 67 -4.90 10.11 -11.37
C SER A 67 -4.40 8.72 -11.70
N ALA A 68 -3.16 8.42 -11.35
CA ALA A 68 -2.58 7.09 -11.57
C ALA A 68 -3.37 6.02 -10.83
N MET A 69 -3.78 6.32 -9.61
CA MET A 69 -4.58 5.39 -8.80
C MET A 69 -5.96 5.16 -9.43
N GLU A 70 -6.62 6.21 -9.89
CA GLU A 70 -7.91 6.07 -10.57
C GLU A 70 -7.80 5.20 -11.82
N GLU A 71 -6.78 5.47 -12.64
CA GLU A 71 -6.54 4.69 -13.84
C GLU A 71 -6.27 3.22 -13.53
N LYS A 72 -5.49 2.98 -12.49
CA LYS A 72 -5.17 1.62 -12.08
C LYS A 72 -6.39 0.89 -11.55
N LEU A 73 -7.25 1.57 -10.81
CA LEU A 73 -8.51 1.00 -10.35
C LEU A 73 -9.37 0.56 -11.51
N LYS A 74 -9.47 1.38 -12.55
CA LYS A 74 -10.23 1.04 -13.76
C LYS A 74 -9.64 -0.17 -14.46
N LYS A 75 -8.33 -0.22 -14.60
CA LYS A 75 -7.65 -1.38 -15.21
C LYS A 75 -7.91 -2.65 -14.42
N ASN A 76 -7.86 -2.57 -13.10
CA ASN A 76 -8.10 -3.73 -12.24
C ASN A 76 -9.55 -4.18 -12.33
N ALA A 77 -10.48 -3.25 -12.38
CA ALA A 77 -11.90 -3.56 -12.55
C ALA A 77 -12.15 -4.28 -13.89
N THR A 78 -11.42 -3.89 -14.93
CA THR A 78 -11.53 -4.56 -16.23
C THR A 78 -11.02 -6.00 -16.16
N LYS A 79 -9.94 -6.25 -15.41
CA LYS A 79 -9.41 -7.60 -15.20
C LYS A 79 -10.34 -8.50 -14.42
N TYR A 80 -11.25 -7.92 -13.64
CA TYR A 80 -12.21 -8.64 -12.81
C TYR A 80 -13.62 -8.17 -13.16
N PRO A 81 -14.13 -8.56 -14.35
CA PRO A 81 -15.47 -8.15 -14.77
C PRO A 81 -16.54 -8.66 -13.83
N ILE A 82 -17.70 -8.00 -13.85
CA ILE A 82 -18.79 -8.23 -12.90
C ILE A 82 -19.20 -9.71 -12.82
N GLU A 83 -19.28 -10.40 -13.95
CA GLU A 83 -19.65 -11.83 -13.98
C GLU A 83 -18.66 -12.69 -13.22
N LYS A 84 -17.38 -12.39 -13.36
CA LYS A 84 -16.34 -13.11 -12.62
C LYS A 84 -16.29 -12.68 -11.17
N ALA A 85 -16.55 -11.43 -10.90
CA ALA A 85 -16.55 -10.89 -9.55
C ALA A 85 -17.66 -11.47 -8.69
N LYS A 86 -18.82 -11.76 -9.27
CA LYS A 86 -19.96 -12.34 -8.52
C LYS A 86 -19.60 -13.66 -7.85
N GLY A 87 -18.88 -14.52 -8.57
CA GLY A 87 -18.45 -15.81 -8.01
C GLY A 87 -17.27 -15.69 -7.06
N LYS A 88 -16.62 -14.55 -7.02
CA LYS A 88 -15.41 -14.32 -6.23
C LYS A 88 -15.49 -13.00 -5.46
N HIS A 89 -16.65 -12.74 -4.92
CA HIS A 89 -16.95 -11.47 -4.27
C HIS A 89 -15.92 -11.07 -3.21
N THR A 90 -15.58 -11.99 -2.33
CA THR A 90 -14.61 -11.72 -1.27
C THR A 90 -13.24 -11.33 -1.84
N LYS A 91 -12.81 -12.03 -2.88
CA LYS A 91 -11.53 -11.74 -3.53
C LYS A 91 -11.54 -10.36 -4.18
N TYR A 92 -12.63 -10.01 -4.84
CA TYR A 92 -12.79 -8.71 -5.47
C TYR A 92 -12.74 -7.59 -4.44
N ASN A 93 -13.45 -7.75 -3.34
CA ASN A 93 -13.44 -6.77 -2.26
C ASN A 93 -12.07 -6.60 -1.65
N LYS A 94 -11.31 -7.67 -1.52
CA LYS A 94 -9.93 -7.59 -1.03
C LYS A 94 -9.05 -6.79 -1.96
N LEU A 95 -9.21 -6.97 -3.26
CA LEU A 95 -8.45 -6.19 -4.23
C LEU A 95 -8.74 -4.70 -4.10
N TRP A 96 -9.99 -4.32 -3.95
CA TRP A 96 -10.36 -2.93 -3.75
C TRP A 96 -9.79 -2.37 -2.45
N ALA A 97 -9.72 -3.18 -1.41
CA ALA A 97 -9.17 -2.77 -0.14
C ALA A 97 -7.67 -2.46 -0.23
N PHE A 98 -6.95 -3.10 -1.14
CA PHE A 98 -5.53 -2.85 -1.35
C PHE A 98 -5.25 -1.71 -2.32
N LEU A 99 -6.23 -1.24 -3.01
CA LEU A 99 -6.07 -0.19 -4.00
C LEU A 99 -6.52 1.14 -3.49
#